data_b1f95787cfeb361694f305995a678e83
#
_entry.id   b1f95787cfeb361694f305995a678e83
#
_cell.length_a   1.000
_cell.length_b   1.000
_cell.length_c   1.000
_cell.angle_alpha   90.00
_cell.angle_beta   90.00
_cell.angle_gamma   90.00
#
_symmetry.space_group_name_H-M   'P 1'
#
loop_
_entity.id
_entity.type
_entity.pdbx_description
1 polymer ?
#
loop_
_entity_poly.entity_id
_entity_poly.type
_entity_poly.pdbx_seq_one_letter_code
_entity_poly.pdbx_strand_id
1 'polypeptide(L)'
;SKQQLVEDDQGVAEIADEIVTLEESLRSLDRSVDQRIASISSLKERAIIQQDELDQARTNHNSLMNQLGNLKAVQDVSLRQEASEAEDWIQEQRLQHAGRLGEVLSVVPGWERALEIVLGDFIRAMQVDNLNDFASSLHLLTAGDVALVEKGSISDAGMGSHGMDLPTLASLLRSDSEGANALLYGVFAAESPELAMEKRQFLSPGQSIITRDGFWVGADWVRVLHEAESQDSIIERGQLIETLELEVEEHAATVNELLSERARLKKSVEEAESERESTQEQINAVNKL
;
A
#
# COMPACT_ATOMS: atom_id res chain seq x y z
N SER A 1 23.99 -8.76 -90.26
CA SER A 1 22.72 -8.95 -90.97
C SER A 1 21.67 -8.03 -90.35
N LYS A 2 20.73 -7.46 -91.19
CA LYS A 2 19.67 -6.58 -90.70
C LYS A 2 18.86 -7.18 -89.52
N GLN A 3 18.73 -8.47 -89.45
CA GLN A 3 18.04 -9.19 -88.39
C GLN A 3 18.80 -9.12 -87.05
N GLN A 4 20.13 -9.25 -87.06
CA GLN A 4 20.96 -9.12 -85.85
C GLN A 4 20.95 -7.74 -85.25
N LEU A 5 20.88 -6.67 -86.09
CA LEU A 5 20.74 -5.28 -85.63
C LEU A 5 19.40 -5.02 -84.93
N VAL A 6 18.33 -5.66 -85.37
CA VAL A 6 16.98 -5.52 -84.77
C VAL A 6 16.91 -6.29 -83.45
N GLU A 7 17.55 -7.46 -83.35
CA GLU A 7 17.65 -8.25 -82.09
C GLU A 7 18.55 -7.53 -81.06
N ASP A 8 19.66 -6.92 -81.49
CA ASP A 8 20.54 -6.13 -80.63
C ASP A 8 19.85 -4.83 -80.13
N ASP A 9 19.07 -4.15 -81.01
CA ASP A 9 18.30 -2.96 -80.59
C ASP A 9 17.14 -3.32 -79.59
N GLN A 10 16.51 -4.46 -79.80
CA GLN A 10 15.50 -4.97 -78.83
C GLN A 10 16.12 -5.32 -77.49
N GLY A 11 17.27 -6.01 -77.51
CA GLY A 11 18.01 -6.34 -76.27
C GLY A 11 18.48 -5.09 -75.50
N VAL A 12 18.90 -4.04 -76.22
CA VAL A 12 19.30 -2.78 -75.58
C VAL A 12 18.09 -2.07 -74.97
N ALA A 13 16.92 -2.09 -75.59
CA ALA A 13 15.70 -1.52 -75.07
C ALA A 13 15.23 -2.27 -73.80
N GLU A 14 15.28 -3.61 -73.81
CA GLU A 14 14.91 -4.41 -72.65
C GLU A 14 15.85 -4.15 -71.45
N ILE A 15 17.16 -4.07 -71.70
CA ILE A 15 18.14 -3.71 -70.64
C ILE A 15 17.91 -2.30 -70.10
N ALA A 16 17.59 -1.33 -70.99
CA ALA A 16 17.28 0.03 -70.54
C ALA A 16 16.05 0.12 -69.67
N ASP A 17 14.99 -0.63 -69.99
CA ASP A 17 13.77 -0.69 -69.17
C ASP A 17 14.05 -1.42 -67.84
N GLU A 18 14.87 -2.44 -67.83
CA GLU A 18 15.30 -3.14 -66.62
C GLU A 18 16.13 -2.22 -65.69
N ILE A 19 17.04 -1.43 -66.23
CA ILE A 19 17.81 -0.41 -65.48
C ILE A 19 16.88 0.62 -64.83
N VAL A 20 15.90 1.15 -65.58
CA VAL A 20 14.94 2.09 -65.02
C VAL A 20 14.15 1.49 -63.86
N THR A 21 13.68 0.27 -64.02
CA THR A 21 12.94 -0.45 -62.97
C THR A 21 13.79 -0.71 -61.72
N LEU A 22 15.06 -1.07 -61.90
CA LEU A 22 16.00 -1.25 -60.78
C LEU A 22 16.33 0.06 -60.06
N GLU A 23 16.52 1.17 -60.82
CA GLU A 23 16.72 2.51 -60.23
C GLU A 23 15.51 2.97 -59.41
N GLU A 24 14.29 2.75 -59.89
CA GLU A 24 13.06 3.07 -59.16
C GLU A 24 12.94 2.23 -57.86
N SER A 25 13.27 0.97 -57.98
CA SER A 25 13.31 0.03 -56.82
C SER A 25 14.32 0.50 -55.76
N LEU A 26 15.54 0.87 -56.19
CA LEU A 26 16.59 1.40 -55.31
C LEU A 26 16.11 2.66 -54.60
N ARG A 27 15.52 3.63 -55.32
CA ARG A 27 14.99 4.87 -54.72
C ARG A 27 13.88 4.60 -53.73
N SER A 28 13.06 3.59 -53.96
CA SER A 28 12.00 3.15 -53.01
C SER A 28 12.59 2.54 -51.78
N LEU A 29 13.58 1.66 -51.90
CA LEU A 29 14.28 1.02 -50.80
C LEU A 29 15.06 2.03 -49.94
N ASP A 30 15.77 2.99 -50.56
CA ASP A 30 16.47 4.04 -49.83
C ASP A 30 15.52 4.89 -48.98
N ARG A 31 14.36 5.30 -49.54
CA ARG A 31 13.34 6.01 -48.76
C ARG A 31 12.83 5.16 -47.58
N SER A 32 12.68 3.88 -47.80
CA SER A 32 12.26 2.94 -46.72
C SER A 32 13.29 2.87 -45.62
N VAL A 33 14.59 2.82 -45.93
CA VAL A 33 15.68 2.85 -44.94
C VAL A 33 15.67 4.16 -44.16
N ASP A 34 15.54 5.31 -44.81
CA ASP A 34 15.48 6.62 -44.15
C ASP A 34 14.29 6.71 -43.16
N GLN A 35 13.11 6.23 -43.56
CA GLN A 35 11.94 6.16 -42.70
C GLN A 35 12.16 5.24 -41.46
N ARG A 36 12.81 4.08 -41.68
CA ARG A 36 13.14 3.15 -40.59
C ARG A 36 14.15 3.75 -39.63
N ILE A 37 15.17 4.44 -40.10
CA ILE A 37 16.15 5.16 -39.28
C ILE A 37 15.46 6.19 -38.40
N ALA A 38 14.55 7.00 -38.97
CA ALA A 38 13.78 7.98 -38.22
C ALA A 38 12.89 7.33 -37.15
N SER A 39 12.23 6.20 -37.47
CA SER A 39 11.41 5.43 -36.54
C SER A 39 12.25 4.85 -35.40
N ILE A 40 13.41 4.23 -35.68
CA ILE A 40 14.33 3.70 -34.68
C ILE A 40 14.81 4.81 -33.74
N SER A 41 15.16 5.98 -34.29
CA SER A 41 15.58 7.12 -33.47
C SER A 41 14.48 7.56 -32.50
N SER A 42 13.24 7.67 -32.95
CA SER A 42 12.09 8.00 -32.12
C SER A 42 11.81 6.95 -31.05
N LEU A 43 11.91 5.65 -31.39
CA LEU A 43 11.74 4.56 -30.43
C LEU A 43 12.83 4.56 -29.34
N LYS A 44 14.09 4.85 -29.73
CA LYS A 44 15.21 4.95 -28.78
C LYS A 44 15.05 6.16 -27.86
N GLU A 45 14.59 7.30 -28.35
CA GLU A 45 14.30 8.47 -27.52
C GLU A 45 13.20 8.17 -26.49
N ARG A 46 12.12 7.52 -26.92
CA ARG A 46 11.07 7.05 -26.00
C ARG A 46 11.60 6.07 -24.97
N ALA A 47 12.53 5.18 -25.35
CA ALA A 47 13.13 4.23 -24.42
C ALA A 47 13.96 4.92 -23.32
N ILE A 48 14.62 6.03 -23.63
CA ILE A 48 15.36 6.84 -22.65
C ILE A 48 14.39 7.50 -21.67
N ILE A 49 13.34 8.15 -22.16
CA ILE A 49 12.32 8.78 -21.32
C ILE A 49 11.69 7.75 -20.37
N GLN A 50 11.29 6.62 -20.91
CA GLN A 50 10.67 5.55 -20.13
C GLN A 50 11.61 4.93 -19.09
N GLN A 51 12.91 4.89 -19.39
CA GLN A 51 13.91 4.46 -18.40
C GLN A 51 13.96 5.42 -17.20
N ASP A 52 13.93 6.73 -17.45
CA ASP A 52 13.93 7.75 -16.40
C ASP A 52 12.66 7.67 -15.54
N GLU A 53 11.49 7.47 -16.17
CA GLU A 53 10.21 7.28 -15.48
C GLU A 53 10.24 6.02 -14.60
N LEU A 54 10.78 4.91 -15.10
CA LEU A 54 10.93 3.68 -14.34
C LEU A 54 11.86 3.86 -13.14
N ASP A 55 12.98 4.55 -13.30
CA ASP A 55 13.95 4.77 -12.23
C ASP A 55 13.37 5.69 -11.14
N GLN A 56 12.57 6.70 -11.52
CA GLN A 56 11.82 7.52 -10.57
C GLN A 56 10.76 6.71 -9.82
N ALA A 57 9.97 5.91 -10.53
CA ALA A 57 8.94 5.06 -9.92
C ALA A 57 9.55 4.06 -8.92
N ARG A 58 10.68 3.45 -9.26
CA ARG A 58 11.44 2.56 -8.35
C ARG A 58 11.96 3.29 -7.12
N THR A 59 12.48 4.49 -7.30
CA THR A 59 13.00 5.30 -6.19
C THR A 59 11.87 5.65 -5.21
N ASN A 60 10.71 6.06 -5.72
CA ASN A 60 9.55 6.37 -4.91
C ASN A 60 9.04 5.12 -4.16
N HIS A 61 8.88 4.01 -4.86
CA HIS A 61 8.46 2.73 -4.26
C HIS A 61 9.42 2.29 -3.15
N ASN A 62 10.74 2.34 -3.38
CA ASN A 62 11.74 1.98 -2.37
C ASN A 62 11.70 2.92 -1.16
N SER A 63 11.46 4.21 -1.37
CA SER A 63 11.31 5.18 -0.27
C SER A 63 10.10 4.85 0.61
N LEU A 64 8.95 4.55 0.00
CA LEU A 64 7.72 4.14 0.71
C LEU A 64 7.93 2.82 1.47
N MET A 65 8.59 1.84 0.85
CA MET A 65 8.93 0.56 1.50
C MET A 65 9.81 0.76 2.73
N ASN A 66 10.80 1.65 2.66
CA ASN A 66 11.66 1.97 3.80
C ASN A 66 10.88 2.66 4.93
N GLN A 67 10.00 3.61 4.59
CA GLN A 67 9.14 4.29 5.58
C GLN A 67 8.21 3.28 6.27
N LEU A 68 7.55 2.43 5.48
CA LEU A 68 6.68 1.37 5.98
C LEU A 68 7.45 0.41 6.91
N GLY A 69 8.64 -0.03 6.49
CA GLY A 69 9.50 -0.91 7.31
C GLY A 69 9.88 -0.30 8.65
N ASN A 70 10.25 0.97 8.66
CA ASN A 70 10.59 1.70 9.88
C ASN A 70 9.38 1.83 10.82
N LEU A 71 8.20 2.21 10.28
CA LEU A 71 6.98 2.34 11.08
C LEU A 71 6.54 1.00 11.68
N LYS A 72 6.60 -0.07 10.89
CA LYS A 72 6.29 -1.43 11.38
C LYS A 72 7.23 -1.87 12.50
N ALA A 73 8.53 -1.60 12.36
CA ALA A 73 9.50 -1.93 13.40
C ALA A 73 9.23 -1.18 14.71
N VAL A 74 8.94 0.13 14.63
CA VAL A 74 8.57 0.94 15.82
C VAL A 74 7.24 0.44 16.41
N GLN A 75 6.26 0.12 15.58
CA GLN A 75 4.97 -0.42 16.03
C GLN A 75 5.13 -1.74 16.78
N ASP A 76 5.93 -2.66 16.22
CA ASP A 76 6.19 -3.96 16.86
C ASP A 76 6.86 -3.81 18.23
N VAL A 77 7.87 -2.95 18.33
CA VAL A 77 8.52 -2.63 19.61
C VAL A 77 7.53 -2.05 20.60
N SER A 78 6.70 -1.07 20.20
CA SER A 78 5.72 -0.43 21.08
C SER A 78 4.66 -1.40 21.62
N LEU A 79 4.25 -2.38 20.79
CA LEU A 79 3.25 -3.38 21.16
C LEU A 79 3.81 -4.54 22.00
N ARG A 80 5.13 -4.79 21.94
CA ARG A 80 5.76 -5.95 22.62
C ARG A 80 6.64 -5.58 23.80
N GLN A 81 6.79 -4.30 24.11
CA GLN A 81 7.79 -3.78 25.05
C GLN A 81 7.68 -4.35 26.49
N GLU A 82 6.51 -4.82 26.92
CA GLU A 82 6.26 -5.31 28.28
C GLU A 82 6.19 -6.84 28.40
N ALA A 83 6.34 -7.55 27.30
CA ALA A 83 6.16 -9.00 27.28
C ALA A 83 7.39 -9.80 27.76
N SER A 84 8.53 -9.14 28.08
CA SER A 84 9.79 -9.84 28.32
C SER A 84 9.78 -10.80 29.51
N GLU A 85 9.06 -10.47 30.60
CA GLU A 85 8.96 -11.32 31.78
C GLU A 85 7.90 -12.44 31.64
N ALA A 86 6.92 -12.23 30.77
CA ALA A 86 5.86 -13.22 30.47
C ALA A 86 6.18 -14.05 29.21
N GLU A 87 7.35 -13.86 28.59
CA GLU A 87 7.68 -14.43 27.29
C GLU A 87 7.66 -15.96 27.30
N ASP A 88 8.15 -16.60 28.37
CA ASP A 88 8.12 -18.05 28.50
C ASP A 88 6.68 -18.59 28.50
N TRP A 89 5.79 -17.93 29.24
CA TRP A 89 4.39 -18.31 29.27
C TRP A 89 3.70 -18.11 27.92
N ILE A 90 3.97 -16.97 27.24
CA ILE A 90 3.47 -16.64 25.90
C ILE A 90 3.91 -17.71 24.91
N GLN A 91 5.15 -18.18 25.02
CA GLN A 91 5.74 -19.20 24.16
C GLN A 91 5.12 -20.58 24.40
N GLU A 92 4.95 -20.95 25.66
CA GLU A 92 4.28 -22.20 26.05
C GLU A 92 2.83 -22.25 25.56
N GLN A 93 2.12 -21.14 25.61
CA GLN A 93 0.75 -21.01 25.10
C GLN A 93 0.67 -20.80 23.56
N ARG A 94 1.79 -20.74 22.85
CA ARG A 94 1.88 -20.52 21.39
C ARG A 94 1.24 -19.21 20.93
N LEU A 95 1.33 -18.17 21.76
CA LEU A 95 0.77 -16.85 21.50
C LEU A 95 1.76 -15.85 20.87
N GLN A 96 2.99 -16.29 20.50
CA GLN A 96 4.04 -15.41 19.94
C GLN A 96 3.59 -14.66 18.69
N HIS A 97 2.68 -15.27 17.91
CA HIS A 97 2.14 -14.71 16.67
C HIS A 97 0.68 -14.24 16.79
N ALA A 98 0.15 -14.22 18.02
CA ALA A 98 -1.18 -13.65 18.24
C ALA A 98 -1.18 -12.15 17.91
N GLY A 99 -2.15 -11.71 17.11
CA GLY A 99 -2.34 -10.28 16.80
C GLY A 99 -2.62 -9.47 18.06
N ARG A 100 -2.11 -8.26 18.13
CA ARG A 100 -2.39 -7.35 19.24
C ARG A 100 -3.64 -6.52 18.95
N LEU A 101 -4.38 -6.14 19.99
CA LEU A 101 -5.60 -5.35 19.82
C LEU A 101 -5.32 -4.04 19.07
N GLY A 102 -4.24 -3.34 19.41
CA GLY A 102 -3.84 -2.10 18.74
C GLY A 102 -3.45 -2.21 17.26
N GLU A 103 -3.18 -3.44 16.76
CA GLU A 103 -2.88 -3.67 15.34
C GLU A 103 -4.13 -3.65 14.46
N VAL A 104 -5.28 -3.98 15.05
CA VAL A 104 -6.55 -4.14 14.32
C VAL A 104 -7.53 -2.99 14.55
N LEU A 105 -7.19 -2.07 15.45
CA LEU A 105 -8.06 -0.94 15.78
C LEU A 105 -7.86 0.21 14.80
N SER A 106 -8.97 0.71 14.30
CA SER A 106 -9.05 1.94 13.53
C SER A 106 -10.24 2.76 14.00
N VAL A 107 -10.07 4.06 14.12
CA VAL A 107 -11.09 4.98 14.65
C VAL A 107 -11.24 6.19 13.73
N VAL A 108 -12.32 6.91 13.87
CA VAL A 108 -12.53 8.18 13.18
C VAL A 108 -11.38 9.14 13.52
N PRO A 109 -10.75 9.82 12.53
CA PRO A 109 -9.61 10.69 12.74
C PRO A 109 -9.83 11.72 13.85
N GLY A 110 -8.81 11.87 14.70
CA GLY A 110 -8.81 12.75 15.87
C GLY A 110 -9.35 12.11 17.14
N TRP A 111 -9.73 10.82 17.12
CA TRP A 111 -10.18 10.07 18.31
C TRP A 111 -9.17 9.00 18.75
N GLU A 112 -8.04 8.88 18.07
CA GLU A 112 -6.99 7.89 18.35
C GLU A 112 -6.52 7.99 19.80
N ARG A 113 -6.21 9.20 20.24
CA ARG A 113 -5.75 9.46 21.59
C ARG A 113 -6.79 9.10 22.65
N ALA A 114 -8.06 9.47 22.42
CA ALA A 114 -9.14 9.11 23.34
C ALA A 114 -9.27 7.60 23.48
N LEU A 115 -9.17 6.88 22.37
CA LEU A 115 -9.23 5.43 22.35
C LEU A 115 -8.07 4.79 23.12
N GLU A 116 -6.84 5.26 22.92
CA GLU A 116 -5.66 4.78 23.65
C GLU A 116 -5.74 5.04 25.14
N ILE A 117 -6.22 6.21 25.55
CA ILE A 117 -6.40 6.54 26.98
C ILE A 117 -7.38 5.59 27.67
N VAL A 118 -8.49 5.27 26.98
CA VAL A 118 -9.53 4.37 27.54
C VAL A 118 -9.06 2.94 27.58
N LEU A 119 -8.41 2.47 26.52
CA LEU A 119 -7.89 1.10 26.46
C LEU A 119 -6.70 0.88 27.41
N GLY A 120 -5.85 1.89 27.59
CA GLY A 120 -4.65 1.76 28.38
C GLY A 120 -3.81 0.56 27.93
N ASP A 121 -3.38 -0.27 28.86
CA ASP A 121 -2.53 -1.45 28.58
C ASP A 121 -3.23 -2.52 27.72
N PHE A 122 -4.57 -2.52 27.65
CA PHE A 122 -5.31 -3.43 26.76
C PHE A 122 -5.03 -3.19 25.27
N ILE A 123 -4.45 -2.06 24.90
CA ILE A 123 -4.02 -1.84 23.50
C ILE A 123 -3.00 -2.90 23.04
N ARG A 124 -2.23 -3.46 23.99
CA ARG A 124 -1.24 -4.51 23.76
C ARG A 124 -1.81 -5.92 23.95
N ALA A 125 -3.08 -6.04 24.31
CA ALA A 125 -3.72 -7.34 24.56
C ALA A 125 -3.63 -8.26 23.35
N MET A 126 -3.29 -9.52 23.59
CA MET A 126 -3.28 -10.55 22.56
C MET A 126 -4.69 -11.02 22.28
N GLN A 127 -5.03 -11.10 20.99
CA GLN A 127 -6.32 -11.60 20.56
C GLN A 127 -6.33 -13.13 20.54
N VAL A 128 -7.31 -13.71 21.22
CA VAL A 128 -7.52 -15.16 21.31
C VAL A 128 -8.93 -15.52 20.86
N ASP A 129 -9.13 -16.76 20.46
CA ASP A 129 -10.44 -17.22 19.99
C ASP A 129 -11.37 -17.58 21.16
N ASN A 130 -10.82 -18.08 22.28
CA ASN A 130 -11.59 -18.42 23.48
C ASN A 130 -10.73 -18.25 24.74
N LEU A 131 -11.16 -17.42 25.67
CA LEU A 131 -10.47 -17.18 26.94
C LEU A 131 -10.46 -18.40 27.85
N ASN A 132 -11.46 -19.29 27.75
CA ASN A 132 -11.52 -20.47 28.56
C ASN A 132 -10.36 -21.47 28.31
N ASP A 133 -9.75 -21.42 27.13
CA ASP A 133 -8.62 -22.29 26.79
C ASP A 133 -7.39 -22.00 27.65
N PHE A 134 -7.31 -20.79 28.20
CA PHE A 134 -6.20 -20.33 29.03
C PHE A 134 -6.49 -20.40 30.54
N ALA A 135 -7.72 -20.72 30.97
CA ALA A 135 -8.13 -20.70 32.36
C ALA A 135 -7.24 -21.56 33.27
N SER A 136 -6.74 -22.70 32.77
CA SER A 136 -5.86 -23.61 33.50
C SER A 136 -4.38 -23.21 33.47
N SER A 137 -3.96 -22.32 32.60
CA SER A 137 -2.55 -21.90 32.44
C SER A 137 -2.24 -20.52 33.01
N LEU A 138 -3.26 -19.65 33.17
CA LEU A 138 -3.06 -18.28 33.67
C LEU A 138 -2.42 -18.27 35.08
N HIS A 139 -2.71 -19.24 35.93
CA HIS A 139 -2.09 -19.32 37.26
C HIS A 139 -0.61 -19.73 37.24
N LEU A 140 -0.10 -20.18 36.11
CA LEU A 140 1.31 -20.51 35.90
C LEU A 140 2.13 -19.28 35.53
N LEU A 141 1.48 -18.16 35.21
CA LEU A 141 2.15 -16.89 35.00
C LEU A 141 2.71 -16.40 36.33
N THR A 142 4.03 -16.46 36.50
CA THR A 142 4.71 -16.15 37.76
C THR A 142 5.40 -14.78 37.76
N ALA A 143 5.56 -14.16 36.58
CA ALA A 143 6.15 -12.86 36.38
C ALA A 143 5.59 -12.17 35.09
N GLY A 144 5.66 -10.87 35.06
CA GLY A 144 5.19 -10.06 33.92
C GLY A 144 3.68 -9.86 33.93
N ASP A 145 3.22 -9.16 32.91
CA ASP A 145 1.81 -8.83 32.65
C ASP A 145 1.35 -9.41 31.31
N VAL A 146 0.16 -9.97 31.29
CA VAL A 146 -0.47 -10.54 30.08
C VAL A 146 -1.92 -10.09 30.02
N ALA A 147 -2.28 -9.40 28.96
CA ALA A 147 -3.67 -9.10 28.65
C ALA A 147 -4.12 -9.96 27.45
N LEU A 148 -5.25 -10.62 27.61
CA LEU A 148 -5.91 -11.40 26.55
C LEU A 148 -7.27 -10.80 26.26
N VAL A 149 -7.64 -10.76 24.99
CA VAL A 149 -8.97 -10.31 24.53
C VAL A 149 -9.54 -11.36 23.58
N GLU A 150 -10.74 -11.82 23.86
CA GLU A 150 -11.45 -12.78 23.02
C GLU A 150 -11.93 -12.09 21.74
N LYS A 151 -11.67 -12.69 20.59
CA LYS A 151 -12.27 -12.32 19.31
C LYS A 151 -13.72 -12.78 19.36
N GLY A 152 -14.64 -11.89 19.53
CA GLY A 152 -16.05 -12.27 19.52
C GLY A 152 -16.96 -11.16 19.95
N SER A 153 -18.16 -11.27 19.48
CA SER A 153 -19.22 -10.34 19.62
C SER A 153 -19.78 -10.36 21.05
N ILE A 154 -19.61 -9.24 21.73
CA ILE A 154 -20.70 -8.85 22.61
C ILE A 154 -21.65 -8.07 21.69
N SER A 155 -22.73 -8.73 21.28
CA SER A 155 -23.81 -8.08 20.55
C SER A 155 -24.16 -6.78 21.27
N ASP A 156 -24.50 -5.78 20.50
CA ASP A 156 -25.04 -4.48 20.87
C ASP A 156 -26.25 -4.66 21.80
N ALA A 157 -25.98 -5.10 23.02
CA ALA A 157 -26.98 -5.24 24.06
C ALA A 157 -27.29 -3.83 24.57
N GLY A 158 -28.10 -3.16 23.79
CA GLY A 158 -28.98 -2.07 24.13
C GLY A 158 -28.49 -1.14 25.23
N MET A 159 -27.50 -0.31 24.98
CA MET A 159 -27.23 0.84 25.81
C MET A 159 -28.19 1.99 25.47
N GLY A 160 -29.41 1.83 25.90
CA GLY A 160 -30.29 2.95 26.07
C GLY A 160 -29.87 3.77 27.29
N SER A 161 -28.91 4.64 27.15
CA SER A 161 -28.74 5.70 28.16
C SER A 161 -29.83 6.74 27.93
N HIS A 162 -30.87 6.66 28.73
CA HIS A 162 -31.94 7.67 28.70
C HIS A 162 -31.34 9.04 29.06
N GLY A 163 -31.33 9.96 28.10
CA GLY A 163 -30.88 11.34 28.31
C GLY A 163 -29.44 11.65 27.86
N MET A 164 -28.69 10.69 27.35
CA MET A 164 -27.35 10.92 26.82
C MET A 164 -27.42 11.04 25.28
N ASP A 165 -27.36 12.28 24.80
CA ASP A 165 -27.31 12.58 23.35
C ASP A 165 -25.85 12.70 22.88
N LEU A 166 -25.04 11.69 23.22
CA LEU A 166 -23.64 11.58 22.82
C LEU A 166 -23.39 10.23 22.17
N PRO A 167 -22.54 10.18 21.11
CA PRO A 167 -22.13 8.91 20.55
C PRO A 167 -21.28 8.13 21.57
N THR A 168 -21.31 6.80 21.50
CA THR A 168 -20.37 5.97 22.24
C THR A 168 -19.00 5.97 21.55
N LEU A 169 -17.92 5.85 22.32
CA LEU A 169 -16.58 5.74 21.74
C LEU A 169 -16.48 4.51 20.81
N ALA A 170 -17.15 3.42 21.16
CA ALA A 170 -17.23 2.22 20.31
C ALA A 170 -17.86 2.49 18.93
N SER A 171 -18.85 3.40 18.84
CA SER A 171 -19.49 3.76 17.56
C SER A 171 -18.58 4.55 16.61
N LEU A 172 -17.45 5.04 17.10
CA LEU A 172 -16.43 5.75 16.32
C LEU A 172 -15.34 4.82 15.78
N LEU A 173 -15.35 3.54 16.17
CA LEU A 173 -14.45 2.54 15.58
C LEU A 173 -14.78 2.31 14.10
N ARG A 174 -13.74 2.16 13.28
CA ARG A 174 -13.85 1.82 11.86
C ARG A 174 -13.62 0.35 11.58
N SER A 175 -12.98 -0.35 12.52
CA SER A 175 -12.67 -1.77 12.42
C SER A 175 -13.73 -2.60 13.14
N ASP A 176 -14.02 -3.79 12.61
CA ASP A 176 -14.91 -4.78 13.23
C ASP A 176 -14.22 -5.51 14.40
N SER A 177 -13.43 -4.80 15.19
CA SER A 177 -12.75 -5.37 16.34
C SER A 177 -13.72 -5.57 17.50
N GLU A 178 -14.40 -6.69 17.46
CA GLU A 178 -15.46 -7.07 18.41
C GLU A 178 -14.97 -7.11 19.87
N GLY A 179 -13.73 -7.50 20.12
CA GLY A 179 -13.13 -7.51 21.46
C GLY A 179 -12.99 -6.12 22.09
N ALA A 180 -12.78 -5.07 21.29
CA ALA A 180 -12.69 -3.71 21.79
C ALA A 180 -14.03 -3.16 22.26
N ASN A 181 -15.15 -3.57 21.69
CA ASN A 181 -16.47 -3.09 22.03
C ASN A 181 -16.80 -3.35 23.52
N ALA A 182 -16.39 -4.48 24.06
CA ALA A 182 -16.57 -4.79 25.47
C ALA A 182 -15.77 -3.86 26.39
N LEU A 183 -14.53 -3.55 26.01
CA LEU A 183 -13.66 -2.66 26.78
C LEU A 183 -14.12 -1.20 26.73
N LEU A 184 -14.81 -0.80 25.66
CA LEU A 184 -15.31 0.55 25.45
C LEU A 184 -16.77 0.73 25.91
N TYR A 185 -17.36 -0.32 26.46
CA TYR A 185 -18.73 -0.29 26.93
C TYR A 185 -18.93 0.80 27.99
N GLY A 186 -19.95 1.65 27.78
CA GLY A 186 -20.27 2.75 28.72
C GLY A 186 -19.39 3.99 28.58
N VAL A 187 -18.50 4.05 27.59
CA VAL A 187 -17.70 5.23 27.30
C VAL A 187 -18.33 6.04 26.19
N PHE A 188 -18.68 7.29 26.47
CA PHE A 188 -19.25 8.25 25.51
C PHE A 188 -18.17 9.21 25.02
N ALA A 189 -18.38 9.76 23.83
CA ALA A 189 -17.49 10.71 23.19
C ALA A 189 -18.11 12.11 23.18
N ALA A 190 -17.39 13.11 23.69
CA ALA A 190 -17.81 14.51 23.68
C ALA A 190 -16.77 15.37 22.94
N GLU A 191 -17.24 16.39 22.23
CA GLU A 191 -16.38 17.27 21.44
C GLU A 191 -15.58 18.26 22.29
N SER A 192 -16.02 18.53 23.53
CA SER A 192 -15.33 19.46 24.43
C SER A 192 -15.44 19.04 25.91
N PRO A 193 -14.48 19.49 26.75
CA PRO A 193 -14.53 19.28 28.19
C PRO A 193 -15.77 19.89 28.84
N GLU A 194 -16.25 21.04 28.35
CA GLU A 194 -17.45 21.73 28.88
C GLU A 194 -18.69 20.85 28.65
N LEU A 195 -18.84 20.30 27.44
CA LEU A 195 -19.92 19.40 27.11
C LEU A 195 -19.85 18.11 27.96
N ALA A 196 -18.64 17.54 28.11
CA ALA A 196 -18.44 16.36 28.97
C ALA A 196 -18.84 16.64 30.43
N MET A 197 -18.48 17.82 30.98
CA MET A 197 -18.85 18.22 32.33
C MET A 197 -20.34 18.47 32.47
N GLU A 198 -21.00 19.07 31.47
CA GLU A 198 -22.45 19.24 31.47
C GLU A 198 -23.19 17.90 31.49
N LYS A 199 -22.77 16.98 30.67
CA LYS A 199 -23.43 15.67 30.47
C LYS A 199 -23.13 14.67 31.57
N ARG A 200 -22.07 14.82 32.36
CA ARG A 200 -21.67 13.85 33.39
C ARG A 200 -22.75 13.56 34.43
N GLN A 201 -23.65 14.50 34.67
CA GLN A 201 -24.76 14.32 35.61
C GLN A 201 -25.78 13.24 35.19
N PHE A 202 -25.77 12.85 33.90
CA PHE A 202 -26.64 11.82 33.34
C PHE A 202 -25.95 10.44 33.28
N LEU A 203 -24.68 10.33 33.69
CA LEU A 203 -23.95 9.07 33.71
C LEU A 203 -24.51 8.13 34.78
N SER A 204 -24.71 6.89 34.36
CA SER A 204 -24.93 5.77 35.28
C SER A 204 -23.60 5.27 35.87
N PRO A 205 -23.63 4.56 37.00
CA PRO A 205 -22.42 3.95 37.55
C PRO A 205 -21.68 3.10 36.50
N GLY A 206 -20.36 3.30 36.38
CA GLY A 206 -19.52 2.62 35.42
C GLY A 206 -19.47 3.27 34.03
N GLN A 207 -20.29 4.31 33.78
CA GLN A 207 -20.21 5.09 32.56
C GLN A 207 -19.26 6.27 32.69
N SER A 208 -18.73 6.73 31.55
CA SER A 208 -17.81 7.86 31.48
C SER A 208 -17.90 8.58 30.13
N ILE A 209 -17.36 9.79 30.08
CA ILE A 209 -17.28 10.59 28.86
C ILE A 209 -15.84 10.99 28.64
N ILE A 210 -15.35 10.81 27.41
CA ILE A 210 -14.00 11.23 27.02
C ILE A 210 -14.06 12.23 25.85
N THR A 211 -13.11 13.16 25.83
CA THR A 211 -12.91 14.09 24.70
C THR A 211 -11.70 13.70 23.88
N ARG A 212 -11.58 14.25 22.67
CA ARG A 212 -10.44 14.02 21.77
C ARG A 212 -9.10 14.33 22.43
N ASP A 213 -9.06 15.41 23.25
CA ASP A 213 -7.82 15.87 23.91
C ASP A 213 -7.46 15.08 25.18
N GLY A 214 -8.21 14.04 25.51
CA GLY A 214 -7.92 13.18 26.66
C GLY A 214 -8.46 13.69 27.99
N PHE A 215 -9.44 14.61 27.98
CA PHE A 215 -10.24 14.92 29.18
C PHE A 215 -11.26 13.80 29.38
N TRP A 216 -11.13 13.06 30.47
CA TRP A 216 -11.95 11.87 30.75
C TRP A 216 -12.65 12.02 32.09
N VAL A 217 -13.98 11.94 32.11
CA VAL A 217 -14.78 12.20 33.27
C VAL A 217 -15.82 11.11 33.51
N GLY A 218 -15.95 10.70 34.77
CA GLY A 218 -17.05 9.88 35.26
C GLY A 218 -18.03 10.72 36.06
N ALA A 219 -18.98 10.08 36.73
CA ALA A 219 -19.96 10.76 37.55
C ALA A 219 -19.31 11.56 38.70
N ASP A 220 -18.26 11.04 39.32
CA ASP A 220 -17.59 11.55 40.51
C ASP A 220 -16.06 11.70 40.42
N TRP A 221 -15.51 11.50 39.22
CA TRP A 221 -14.07 11.59 38.96
C TRP A 221 -13.76 12.28 37.64
N VAL A 222 -12.56 12.82 37.53
CA VAL A 222 -12.00 13.38 36.30
C VAL A 222 -10.55 13.01 36.19
N ARG A 223 -10.12 12.71 34.98
CA ARG A 223 -8.74 12.47 34.63
C ARG A 223 -8.40 13.32 33.40
N VAL A 224 -7.28 14.01 33.44
CA VAL A 224 -6.77 14.79 32.31
C VAL A 224 -5.38 14.31 32.03
N LEU A 225 -5.15 13.81 30.83
CA LEU A 225 -3.84 13.44 30.36
C LEU A 225 -3.35 14.53 29.39
N HIS A 226 -2.44 15.37 29.87
CA HIS A 226 -1.64 16.24 29.01
C HIS A 226 -0.30 15.55 28.77
N GLU A 227 -0.22 14.72 27.75
CA GLU A 227 1.09 14.36 27.21
C GLU A 227 1.50 15.40 26.17
N ALA A 228 2.76 15.86 26.25
CA ALA A 228 3.36 16.61 25.15
C ALA A 228 3.18 15.81 23.86
N GLU A 229 2.90 16.47 22.73
CA GLU A 229 2.67 15.93 21.41
C GLU A 229 3.46 14.63 21.20
N SER A 230 2.89 13.50 21.56
CA SER A 230 3.58 12.24 21.36
C SER A 230 3.34 11.80 19.93
N GLN A 231 4.41 11.80 19.16
CA GLN A 231 4.49 11.09 17.87
C GLN A 231 4.34 9.56 18.05
N ASP A 232 3.90 9.12 19.23
CA ASP A 232 3.95 7.73 19.68
C ASP A 232 2.58 7.03 19.76
N SER A 233 1.52 7.62 19.17
CA SER A 233 0.22 6.96 19.10
C SER A 233 0.32 5.65 18.31
N ILE A 234 0.02 4.54 18.99
CA ILE A 234 0.01 3.20 18.42
C ILE A 234 -1.09 3.09 17.34
N ILE A 235 -2.26 3.65 17.63
CA ILE A 235 -3.42 3.57 16.73
C ILE A 235 -3.20 4.45 15.50
N GLU A 236 -2.74 5.69 15.67
CA GLU A 236 -2.45 6.59 14.55
C GLU A 236 -1.36 6.01 13.65
N ARG A 237 -0.31 5.44 14.25
CA ARG A 237 0.74 4.75 13.50
C ARG A 237 0.21 3.52 12.77
N GLY A 238 -0.69 2.75 13.38
CA GLY A 238 -1.36 1.62 12.74
C GLY A 238 -2.15 2.04 11.50
N GLN A 239 -2.92 3.11 11.58
CA GLN A 239 -3.66 3.68 10.44
C GLN A 239 -2.73 4.21 9.34
N LEU A 240 -1.61 4.82 9.72
CA LEU A 240 -0.59 5.26 8.76
C LEU A 240 0.08 4.08 8.06
N ILE A 241 0.36 2.99 8.78
CA ILE A 241 0.89 1.75 8.22
C ILE A 241 -0.08 1.19 7.17
N GLU A 242 -1.37 1.09 7.48
CA GLU A 242 -2.38 0.61 6.55
C GLU A 242 -2.45 1.48 5.28
N THR A 243 -2.41 2.79 5.44
CA THR A 243 -2.39 3.73 4.31
C THR A 243 -1.14 3.53 3.44
N LEU A 244 0.04 3.43 4.07
CA LEU A 244 1.30 3.23 3.35
C LEU A 244 1.38 1.85 2.67
N GLU A 245 0.75 0.81 3.22
CA GLU A 245 0.66 -0.50 2.57
C GLU A 245 -0.08 -0.41 1.24
N LEU A 246 -1.20 0.31 1.20
CA LEU A 246 -1.95 0.54 -0.02
C LEU A 246 -1.14 1.37 -1.04
N GLU A 247 -0.45 2.42 -0.59
CA GLU A 247 0.40 3.24 -1.46
C GLU A 247 1.57 2.42 -2.05
N VAL A 248 2.21 1.57 -1.24
CA VAL A 248 3.29 0.68 -1.69
C VAL A 248 2.78 -0.29 -2.76
N GLU A 249 1.58 -0.86 -2.59
CA GLU A 249 0.97 -1.77 -3.56
C GLU A 249 0.66 -1.05 -4.89
N GLU A 250 0.11 0.17 -4.83
CA GLU A 250 -0.15 1.01 -6.00
C GLU A 250 1.14 1.34 -6.76
N HIS A 251 2.18 1.78 -6.04
CA HIS A 251 3.49 2.07 -6.64
C HIS A 251 4.17 0.82 -7.20
N ALA A 252 4.02 -0.34 -6.58
CA ALA A 252 4.51 -1.62 -7.10
C ALA A 252 3.82 -1.99 -8.43
N ALA A 253 2.50 -1.77 -8.53
CA ALA A 253 1.76 -1.98 -9.77
C ALA A 253 2.26 -1.05 -10.89
N THR A 254 2.51 0.22 -10.59
CA THR A 254 3.07 1.21 -11.54
C THR A 254 4.45 0.78 -12.04
N VAL A 255 5.34 0.33 -11.15
CA VAL A 255 6.67 -0.18 -11.52
C VAL A 255 6.54 -1.39 -12.47
N ASN A 256 5.62 -2.31 -12.19
CA ASN A 256 5.40 -3.49 -13.02
C ASN A 256 4.83 -3.14 -14.41
N GLU A 257 3.96 -2.13 -14.49
CA GLU A 257 3.44 -1.63 -15.76
C GLU A 257 4.55 -1.02 -16.62
N LEU A 258 5.37 -0.13 -16.05
CA LEU A 258 6.52 0.47 -16.72
C LEU A 258 7.55 -0.57 -17.17
N LEU A 259 7.79 -1.62 -16.38
CA LEU A 259 8.65 -2.74 -16.78
C LEU A 259 8.10 -3.49 -18.00
N SER A 260 6.78 -3.70 -18.04
CA SER A 260 6.11 -4.37 -19.15
C SER A 260 6.17 -3.53 -20.43
N GLU A 261 5.94 -2.23 -20.30
CA GLU A 261 6.05 -1.28 -21.42
C GLU A 261 7.48 -1.19 -21.95
N ARG A 262 8.47 -1.12 -21.05
CA ARG A 262 9.88 -1.15 -21.42
C ARG A 262 10.25 -2.41 -22.21
N ALA A 263 9.74 -3.57 -21.79
CA ALA A 263 9.99 -4.82 -22.50
C ALA A 263 9.38 -4.79 -23.92
N ARG A 264 8.16 -4.24 -24.06
CA ARG A 264 7.51 -4.05 -25.39
C ARG A 264 8.31 -3.08 -26.26
N LEU A 265 8.74 -1.96 -25.71
CA LEU A 265 9.49 -0.96 -26.45
C LEU A 265 10.85 -1.48 -26.91
N LYS A 266 11.56 -2.22 -26.06
CA LYS A 266 12.81 -2.91 -26.41
C LYS A 266 12.61 -3.85 -27.61
N LYS A 267 11.55 -4.66 -27.56
CA LYS A 267 11.21 -5.58 -28.67
C LYS A 267 10.92 -4.80 -29.96
N SER A 268 10.18 -3.69 -29.88
CA SER A 268 9.89 -2.85 -31.04
C SER A 268 11.15 -2.22 -31.65
N VAL A 269 12.14 -1.86 -30.83
CA VAL A 269 13.44 -1.38 -31.32
C VAL A 269 14.18 -2.48 -32.06
N GLU A 270 14.27 -3.68 -31.45
CA GLU A 270 14.95 -4.85 -32.04
C GLU A 270 14.31 -5.26 -33.39
N GLU A 271 12.98 -5.28 -33.45
CA GLU A 271 12.24 -5.57 -34.69
C GLU A 271 12.51 -4.52 -35.78
N ALA A 272 12.47 -3.22 -35.42
CA ALA A 272 12.73 -2.14 -36.36
C ALA A 272 14.20 -2.15 -36.89
N GLU A 273 15.17 -2.46 -36.04
CA GLU A 273 16.58 -2.62 -36.43
C GLU A 273 16.77 -3.81 -37.40
N SER A 274 16.14 -4.95 -37.10
CA SER A 274 16.18 -6.14 -37.97
C SER A 274 15.55 -5.87 -39.34
N GLU A 275 14.41 -5.18 -39.38
CA GLU A 275 13.77 -4.78 -40.62
C GLU A 275 14.61 -3.80 -41.45
N ARG A 276 15.32 -2.87 -40.79
CA ARG A 276 16.24 -1.95 -41.46
C ARG A 276 17.40 -2.75 -42.10
N GLU A 277 18.00 -3.70 -41.37
CA GLU A 277 19.08 -4.55 -41.86
C GLU A 277 18.64 -5.36 -43.10
N SER A 278 17.47 -5.99 -43.03
CA SER A 278 16.90 -6.74 -44.16
C SER A 278 16.68 -5.84 -45.38
N THR A 279 16.21 -4.60 -45.21
CA THR A 279 16.05 -3.65 -46.33
C THR A 279 17.41 -3.26 -46.89
N GLN A 280 18.42 -3.05 -46.05
CA GLN A 280 19.79 -2.74 -46.53
C GLN A 280 20.40 -3.91 -47.30
N GLU A 281 20.15 -5.16 -46.93
CA GLU A 281 20.58 -6.33 -47.69
C GLU A 281 19.92 -6.39 -49.06
N GLN A 282 18.63 -6.02 -49.16
CA GLN A 282 17.94 -5.93 -50.44
C GLN A 282 18.56 -4.87 -51.34
N ILE A 283 18.90 -3.67 -50.84
CA ILE A 283 19.63 -2.64 -51.58
C ILE A 283 20.96 -3.17 -52.10
N ASN A 284 21.72 -3.87 -51.24
CA ASN A 284 23.02 -4.45 -51.60
C ASN A 284 22.89 -5.54 -52.67
N ALA A 285 21.78 -6.29 -52.67
CA ALA A 285 21.51 -7.29 -53.70
C ALA A 285 21.20 -6.65 -55.07
N VAL A 286 20.34 -5.63 -55.09
CA VAL A 286 20.00 -4.89 -56.29
C VAL A 286 21.21 -4.17 -56.89
N ASN A 287 22.11 -3.62 -56.09
CA ASN A 287 23.33 -2.96 -56.53
C ASN A 287 24.39 -3.91 -57.16
N LYS A 288 24.20 -5.22 -57.02
CA LYS A 288 25.09 -6.24 -57.59
C LYS A 288 24.62 -6.75 -58.97
N LEU A 289 23.39 -6.46 -59.34
CA LEU A 289 22.80 -6.78 -60.63
C LEU A 289 23.18 -5.76 -61.68
#